data_048213c6d783433007d70a64ce68022d
#
_entry.id   048213c6d783433007d70a64ce68022d
#
_cell.length_a   1.000
_cell.length_b   1.000
_cell.length_c   1.000
_cell.angle_alpha   90.00
_cell.angle_beta   90.00
_cell.angle_gamma   90.00
#
_symmetry.space_group_name_H-M   'P 1'
#
loop_
_entity.id
_entity.type
_entity.pdbx_description
1 polymer ?
#
loop_
_entity_poly.entity_id
_entity_poly.type
_entity_poly.pdbx_seq_one_letter_code
_entity_poly.pdbx_strand_id
1 'polypeptide(L)'
;AGMGGLLMKRILCEGSLGRFKGLKQLILSPQSDLDAVRKYLVEELGMNIVREYVIKDEGKYYFIFDVSVGWHKHESYSESEYVYGKHIAEESLETYREFLGHRKKILTEALSAVSGEENERKRQRSTELKKELALLEEAFL
;
A
#
# COMPACT_ATOMS: atom_id res chain seq x y z
N ALA A 1 7.37 9.60 -11.83
CA ALA A 1 7.92 8.38 -12.42
C ALA A 1 7.79 7.23 -11.43
N GLY A 2 7.42 6.07 -11.94
CA GLY A 2 7.29 4.89 -11.11
C GLY A 2 8.66 4.32 -10.71
N MET A 3 8.83 4.03 -9.45
CA MET A 3 10.01 3.35 -8.95
C MET A 3 9.61 2.35 -7.87
N GLY A 4 10.43 1.33 -7.66
CA GLY A 4 10.19 0.35 -6.62
C GLY A 4 10.21 0.98 -5.24
N GLY A 5 9.41 0.42 -4.33
CA GLY A 5 9.28 0.96 -2.98
C GLY A 5 10.56 1.00 -2.18
N LEU A 6 11.44 0.01 -2.34
CA LEU A 6 12.72 -0.03 -1.63
C LEU A 6 13.65 1.11 -2.07
N LEU A 7 13.70 1.40 -3.38
CA LEU A 7 14.47 2.52 -3.89
C LEU A 7 13.87 3.84 -3.41
N MET A 8 12.57 3.94 -3.40
CA MET A 8 11.86 5.13 -2.90
C MET A 8 12.17 5.39 -1.43
N LYS A 9 12.14 4.36 -0.58
CA LYS A 9 12.51 4.47 0.84
C LYS A 9 13.93 5.00 1.00
N ARG A 10 14.86 4.53 0.19
CA ARG A 10 16.25 4.98 0.21
C ARG A 10 16.37 6.47 -0.14
N ILE A 11 15.67 6.90 -1.18
CA ILE A 11 15.65 8.32 -1.59
C ILE A 11 15.03 9.19 -0.49
N LEU A 12 13.94 8.74 0.11
CA LEU A 12 13.29 9.45 1.22
C LEU A 12 14.18 9.54 2.44
N CYS A 13 14.91 8.48 2.76
CA CYS A 13 15.88 8.49 3.86
C CYS A 13 16.97 9.53 3.64
N GLU A 14 17.57 9.56 2.46
CA GLU A 14 18.57 10.55 2.10
C GLU A 14 18.01 11.97 2.11
N GLY A 15 16.80 12.14 1.61
CA GLY A 15 16.09 13.43 1.58
C GLY A 15 15.78 13.98 2.98
N SER A 16 15.44 13.10 3.93
CA SER A 16 15.14 13.50 5.31
C SER A 16 16.34 14.09 6.03
N LEU A 17 17.56 13.84 5.53
CA LEU A 17 18.81 14.40 6.08
C LEU A 17 19.05 15.85 5.67
N GLY A 18 18.08 16.51 5.06
CA GLY A 18 18.15 17.93 4.74
C GLY A 18 17.73 18.34 3.33
N ARG A 19 17.66 17.41 2.37
CA ARG A 19 17.26 17.74 0.99
C ARG A 19 15.82 18.19 0.85
N PHE A 20 14.95 17.75 1.78
CA PHE A 20 13.54 18.13 1.79
C PHE A 20 13.25 19.35 2.65
N LYS A 21 14.29 20.03 3.14
CA LYS A 21 14.13 21.25 3.93
C LYS A 21 13.43 22.31 3.09
N GLY A 22 12.31 22.79 3.60
CA GLY A 22 11.51 23.79 2.89
C GLY A 22 10.43 23.23 1.97
N LEU A 23 10.43 21.92 1.69
CA LEU A 23 9.33 21.28 0.95
C LEU A 23 8.12 21.11 1.86
N LYS A 24 6.94 21.35 1.31
CA LYS A 24 5.67 21.19 2.02
C LYS A 24 4.89 19.96 1.56
N GLN A 25 5.15 19.49 0.34
CA GLN A 25 4.40 18.42 -0.28
C GLN A 25 5.31 17.54 -1.13
N LEU A 26 5.02 16.24 -1.10
CA LEU A 26 5.63 15.25 -2.00
C LEU A 26 4.54 14.48 -2.70
N ILE A 27 4.72 14.23 -3.98
CA ILE A 27 3.84 13.36 -4.76
C ILE A 27 4.65 12.12 -5.12
N LEU A 28 4.23 10.96 -4.62
CA LEU A 28 4.96 9.73 -4.76
C LEU A 28 4.09 8.66 -5.45
N SER A 29 4.70 7.91 -6.36
CA SER A 29 4.02 6.78 -7.01
C SER A 29 4.91 5.53 -6.96
N PRO A 30 4.97 4.85 -5.79
CA PRO A 30 5.75 3.62 -5.69
C PRO A 30 5.08 2.50 -6.49
N GLN A 31 5.88 1.67 -7.17
CA GLN A 31 5.37 0.55 -7.96
C GLN A 31 5.38 -0.78 -7.22
N SER A 32 6.04 -0.84 -6.07
CA SER A 32 6.12 -2.05 -5.25
C SER A 32 6.23 -1.69 -3.78
N ASP A 33 6.00 -2.64 -2.91
CA ASP A 33 6.18 -2.48 -1.46
C ASP A 33 5.45 -1.27 -0.89
N LEU A 34 4.21 -1.06 -1.33
CA LEU A 34 3.43 0.10 -0.92
C LEU A 34 3.20 0.15 0.59
N ASP A 35 2.99 -1.00 1.21
CA ASP A 35 2.86 -1.13 2.66
C ASP A 35 4.09 -0.62 3.39
N ALA A 36 5.28 -1.02 2.92
CA ALA A 36 6.54 -0.58 3.49
C ALA A 36 6.75 0.92 3.31
N VAL A 37 6.36 1.48 2.16
CA VAL A 37 6.45 2.92 1.89
C VAL A 37 5.50 3.69 2.81
N ARG A 38 4.25 3.27 2.94
CA ARG A 38 3.29 3.92 3.85
C ARG A 38 3.80 3.92 5.27
N LYS A 39 4.27 2.77 5.74
CA LYS A 39 4.79 2.62 7.10
C LYS A 39 6.01 3.52 7.34
N TYR A 40 6.92 3.58 6.38
CA TYR A 40 8.10 4.42 6.46
C TYR A 40 7.74 5.91 6.55
N LEU A 41 6.84 6.36 5.69
CA LEU A 41 6.39 7.75 5.68
C LEU A 41 5.74 8.15 7.02
N VAL A 42 4.86 7.31 7.52
CA VAL A 42 4.05 7.61 8.72
C VAL A 42 4.85 7.40 9.99
N GLU A 43 5.50 6.25 10.14
CA GLU A 43 6.17 5.89 11.41
C GLU A 43 7.60 6.41 11.53
N GLU A 44 8.38 6.36 10.45
CA GLU A 44 9.79 6.73 10.50
C GLU A 44 10.00 8.22 10.21
N LEU A 45 9.34 8.77 9.19
CA LEU A 45 9.52 10.15 8.79
C LEU A 45 8.51 11.11 9.45
N GLY A 46 7.47 10.60 10.08
CA GLY A 46 6.43 11.42 10.70
C GLY A 46 5.68 12.31 9.72
N MET A 47 5.61 11.91 8.46
CA MET A 47 4.87 12.62 7.43
C MET A 47 3.42 12.15 7.40
N ASN A 48 2.56 12.95 6.76
CA ASN A 48 1.15 12.64 6.65
C ASN A 48 0.78 12.33 5.19
N ILE A 49 0.22 11.14 4.95
CA ILE A 49 -0.38 10.81 3.66
C ILE A 49 -1.78 11.43 3.66
N VAL A 50 -1.91 12.58 3.02
CA VAL A 50 -3.16 13.34 3.01
C VAL A 50 -4.22 12.57 2.23
N ARG A 51 -3.82 11.98 1.11
CA ARG A 51 -4.73 11.40 0.16
C ARG A 51 -3.98 10.43 -0.75
N GLU A 52 -4.64 9.38 -1.17
CA GLU A 52 -4.12 8.44 -2.17
C GLU A 52 -5.06 8.40 -3.37
N TYR A 53 -4.48 8.48 -4.55
CA TYR A 53 -5.21 8.35 -5.80
C TYR A 53 -4.92 6.97 -6.39
N VAL A 54 -5.93 6.35 -6.96
CA VAL A 54 -5.78 5.05 -7.64
C VAL A 54 -6.20 5.25 -9.09
N ILE A 55 -5.29 4.94 -10.00
CA ILE A 55 -5.57 4.99 -11.43
C ILE A 55 -5.34 3.63 -12.06
N LYS A 56 -6.07 3.37 -13.13
CA LYS A 56 -5.92 2.15 -13.91
C LYS A 56 -5.43 2.53 -15.31
N ASP A 57 -4.35 1.93 -15.75
CA ASP A 57 -3.79 2.14 -17.08
C ASP A 57 -3.31 0.82 -17.65
N GLU A 58 -3.80 0.49 -18.83
CA GLU A 58 -3.48 -0.76 -19.53
C GLU A 58 -3.65 -2.01 -18.64
N GLY A 59 -4.72 -2.05 -17.86
CA GLY A 59 -5.04 -3.17 -16.97
C GLY A 59 -4.25 -3.22 -15.67
N LYS A 60 -3.39 -2.26 -15.44
CA LYS A 60 -2.60 -2.16 -14.22
C LYS A 60 -3.10 -1.03 -13.34
N TYR A 61 -3.00 -1.22 -12.02
CA TYR A 61 -3.41 -0.23 -11.03
C TYR A 61 -2.18 0.47 -10.46
N TYR A 62 -2.27 1.80 -10.35
CA TYR A 62 -1.19 2.64 -9.82
C TYR A 62 -1.72 3.46 -8.66
N PHE A 63 -0.94 3.54 -7.60
CA PHE A 63 -1.25 4.39 -6.46
C PHE A 63 -0.35 5.62 -6.48
N ILE A 64 -0.96 6.77 -6.23
CA ILE A 64 -0.24 8.04 -6.13
C ILE A 64 -0.52 8.60 -4.73
N PHE A 65 0.54 8.83 -3.96
CA PHE A 65 0.46 9.36 -2.60
C PHE A 65 0.68 10.86 -2.61
N ASP A 66 -0.28 11.61 -2.10
CA ASP A 66 -0.14 13.02 -1.81
C ASP A 66 0.29 13.15 -0.35
N VAL A 67 1.55 13.52 -0.14
CA VAL A 67 2.19 13.50 1.17
C VAL A 67 2.47 14.92 1.63
N SER A 68 2.03 15.28 2.82
CA SER A 68 2.40 16.52 3.48
C SER A 68 3.68 16.32 4.26
N VAL A 69 4.70 17.09 3.94
CA VAL A 69 5.99 17.09 4.60
C VAL A 69 5.90 18.02 5.82
N GLY A 70 6.53 17.68 6.89
CA GLY A 70 6.53 18.44 8.10
C GLY A 70 5.98 17.63 9.27
N TRP A 71 6.03 18.23 10.44
CA TRP A 71 5.55 17.53 11.63
C TRP A 71 4.03 17.49 11.66
N HIS A 72 3.50 16.29 11.82
CA HIS A 72 2.07 16.05 11.99
C HIS A 72 1.84 15.19 13.22
N LYS A 73 0.67 15.31 13.83
CA LYS A 73 0.27 14.41 14.89
C LYS A 73 0.25 12.98 14.30
N HIS A 74 0.90 12.06 15.02
CA HIS A 74 0.97 10.66 14.58
C HIS A 74 -0.43 10.09 14.36
N GLU A 75 -0.66 9.58 13.18
CA GLU A 75 -1.89 8.88 12.83
C GLU A 75 -1.67 7.38 12.95
N SER A 76 -2.61 6.69 13.59
CA SER A 76 -2.54 5.25 13.73
C SER A 76 -3.12 4.56 12.50
N TYR A 77 -2.33 3.68 11.89
CA TYR A 77 -2.76 2.84 10.77
C TYR A 77 -2.89 1.39 11.23
N SER A 78 -3.95 0.72 10.79
CA SER A 78 -4.06 -0.73 10.94
C SER A 78 -3.18 -1.44 9.91
N GLU A 79 -2.93 -2.73 10.08
CA GLU A 79 -2.18 -3.52 9.11
C GLU A 79 -2.85 -3.49 7.74
N SER A 80 -4.17 -3.62 7.68
CA SER A 80 -4.95 -3.50 6.44
C SER A 80 -4.76 -2.15 5.77
N GLU A 81 -4.77 -1.08 6.54
CA GLU A 81 -4.58 0.27 6.03
C GLU A 81 -3.18 0.49 5.47
N TYR A 82 -2.15 -0.11 6.08
CA TYR A 82 -0.81 -0.07 5.49
C TYR A 82 -0.73 -0.81 4.16
N VAL A 83 -1.36 -1.98 4.07
CA VAL A 83 -1.31 -2.80 2.86
C VAL A 83 -2.14 -2.20 1.72
N TYR A 84 -3.35 -1.72 2.02
CA TYR A 84 -4.32 -1.31 0.99
C TYR A 84 -4.60 0.19 0.94
N GLY A 85 -4.19 0.96 1.93
CA GLY A 85 -4.39 2.40 1.98
C GLY A 85 -5.49 2.82 2.95
N LYS A 86 -5.46 4.07 3.36
CA LYS A 86 -6.40 4.63 4.34
C LYS A 86 -7.20 5.81 3.80
N HIS A 87 -6.54 6.78 3.23
CA HIS A 87 -7.14 8.03 2.79
C HIS A 87 -7.33 8.06 1.28
N ILE A 88 -8.17 7.17 0.78
CA ILE A 88 -8.42 7.09 -0.66
C ILE A 88 -9.26 8.31 -1.10
N ALA A 89 -8.79 9.01 -2.13
CA ALA A 89 -9.51 10.16 -2.67
C ALA A 89 -10.89 9.73 -3.19
N GLU A 90 -11.88 10.57 -2.99
CA GLU A 90 -13.26 10.28 -3.39
C GLU A 90 -13.36 9.93 -4.87
N GLU A 91 -12.69 10.68 -5.73
CA GLU A 91 -12.66 10.44 -7.16
C GLU A 91 -11.99 9.13 -7.57
N SER A 92 -11.24 8.50 -6.67
CA SER A 92 -10.57 7.21 -6.89
C SER A 92 -11.29 6.02 -6.27
N LEU A 93 -12.38 6.23 -5.52
CA LEU A 93 -13.05 5.16 -4.79
C LEU A 93 -13.54 4.03 -5.68
N GLU A 94 -14.10 4.34 -6.84
CA GLU A 94 -14.59 3.33 -7.77
C GLU A 94 -13.43 2.46 -8.28
N THR A 95 -12.35 3.07 -8.72
CA THR A 95 -11.15 2.38 -9.20
C THR A 95 -10.49 1.59 -8.06
N TYR A 96 -10.50 2.13 -6.85
CA TYR A 96 -9.98 1.46 -5.67
C TYR A 96 -10.77 0.18 -5.36
N ARG A 97 -12.10 0.24 -5.41
CA ARG A 97 -12.96 -0.92 -5.20
C ARG A 97 -12.74 -1.97 -6.28
N GLU A 98 -12.57 -1.55 -7.52
CA GLU A 98 -12.22 -2.44 -8.62
C GLU A 98 -10.88 -3.14 -8.37
N PHE A 99 -9.88 -2.41 -7.92
CA PHE A 99 -8.58 -2.95 -7.52
C PHE A 99 -8.72 -4.00 -6.42
N LEU A 100 -9.48 -3.70 -5.37
CA LEU A 100 -9.71 -4.64 -4.26
C LEU A 100 -10.40 -5.91 -4.75
N GLY A 101 -11.40 -5.79 -5.60
CA GLY A 101 -12.11 -6.92 -6.19
C GLY A 101 -11.21 -7.80 -7.06
N HIS A 102 -10.35 -7.17 -7.86
CA HIS A 102 -9.36 -7.88 -8.67
C HIS A 102 -8.35 -8.63 -7.80
N ARG A 103 -7.88 -8.00 -6.74
CA ARG A 103 -6.96 -8.62 -5.79
C ARG A 103 -7.60 -9.78 -5.05
N LYS A 104 -8.86 -9.63 -4.65
CA LYS A 104 -9.63 -10.71 -4.02
C LYS A 104 -9.74 -11.93 -4.92
N LYS A 105 -10.01 -11.72 -6.20
CA LYS A 105 -10.08 -12.80 -7.18
C LYS A 105 -8.76 -13.55 -7.29
N ILE A 106 -7.65 -12.84 -7.39
CA ILE A 106 -6.31 -13.43 -7.46
C ILE A 106 -6.01 -14.27 -6.22
N LEU A 107 -6.28 -13.72 -5.03
CA LEU A 107 -6.03 -14.42 -3.77
C LEU A 107 -6.93 -15.64 -3.59
N THR A 108 -8.19 -15.54 -3.99
CA THR A 108 -9.15 -16.64 -3.90
C THR A 108 -8.75 -17.79 -4.83
N GLU A 109 -8.36 -17.48 -6.06
CA GLU A 109 -7.89 -18.49 -7.02
C GLU A 109 -6.60 -19.15 -6.54
N ALA A 110 -5.66 -18.38 -5.99
CA ALA A 110 -4.42 -18.91 -5.44
C ALA A 110 -4.68 -19.83 -4.24
N LEU A 111 -5.61 -19.46 -3.37
CA LEU A 111 -6.00 -20.28 -2.22
C LEU A 111 -6.63 -21.59 -2.66
N SER A 112 -7.51 -21.57 -3.66
CA SER A 112 -8.12 -22.77 -4.22
C SER A 112 -7.08 -23.73 -4.79
N ALA A 113 -6.03 -23.20 -5.43
CA ALA A 113 -4.95 -23.99 -6.01
C ALA A 113 -4.10 -24.73 -4.97
N VAL A 114 -3.99 -24.20 -3.74
CA VAL A 114 -3.18 -24.80 -2.68
C VAL A 114 -4.01 -25.56 -1.63
N SER A 115 -5.35 -25.42 -1.63
CA SER A 115 -6.20 -26.11 -0.68
C SER A 115 -6.30 -27.60 -1.00
N GLY A 116 -6.27 -28.45 0.03
CA GLY A 116 -6.39 -29.88 -0.10
C GLY A 116 -5.08 -30.64 -0.31
N GLU A 117 -3.94 -29.99 -0.31
CA GLU A 117 -2.65 -30.68 -0.43
C GLU A 117 -1.93 -30.78 0.91
N GLU A 118 -1.44 -31.99 1.22
CA GLU A 118 -0.82 -32.33 2.51
C GLU A 118 0.68 -32.04 2.60
N ASN A 119 1.11 -30.91 2.06
CA ASN A 119 2.50 -30.48 2.13
C ASN A 119 2.60 -29.32 3.11
N GLU A 120 3.58 -29.33 4.00
CA GLU A 120 3.79 -28.27 4.98
C GLU A 120 3.97 -26.89 4.32
N ARG A 121 4.72 -26.83 3.20
CA ARG A 121 4.90 -25.61 2.41
C ARG A 121 3.57 -25.05 1.89
N LYS A 122 2.68 -25.93 1.45
CA LYS A 122 1.35 -25.53 0.95
C LYS A 122 0.41 -25.12 2.06
N ARG A 123 0.51 -25.75 3.23
CA ARG A 123 -0.24 -25.32 4.43
C ARG A 123 0.17 -23.93 4.86
N GLN A 124 1.47 -23.67 4.86
CA GLN A 124 2.00 -22.35 5.18
C GLN A 124 1.53 -21.30 4.16
N ARG A 125 1.57 -21.61 2.86
CA ARG A 125 1.08 -20.73 1.81
C ARG A 125 -0.43 -20.47 1.95
N SER A 126 -1.21 -21.50 2.28
CA SER A 126 -2.64 -21.38 2.54
C SER A 126 -2.92 -20.43 3.71
N THR A 127 -2.16 -20.55 4.80
CA THR A 127 -2.28 -19.67 5.96
C THR A 127 -1.96 -18.22 5.61
N GLU A 128 -0.90 -17.99 4.84
CA GLU A 128 -0.54 -16.65 4.37
C GLU A 128 -1.62 -16.03 3.50
N LEU A 129 -2.18 -16.81 2.56
CA LEU A 129 -3.25 -16.35 1.68
C LEU A 129 -4.53 -16.03 2.44
N LYS A 130 -4.88 -16.82 3.44
CA LYS A 130 -6.04 -16.54 4.31
C LYS A 130 -5.85 -15.26 5.10
N LYS A 131 -4.63 -15.01 5.58
CA LYS A 131 -4.31 -13.77 6.28
C LYS A 131 -4.44 -12.55 5.34
N GLU A 132 -3.90 -12.65 4.13
CA GLU A 132 -4.02 -11.58 3.14
C GLU A 132 -5.48 -11.30 2.78
N LEU A 133 -6.30 -12.36 2.62
CA LEU A 133 -7.73 -12.21 2.37
C LEU A 133 -8.46 -11.53 3.53
N ALA A 134 -8.10 -11.86 4.78
CA ALA A 134 -8.69 -11.22 5.95
C ALA A 134 -8.39 -9.72 5.97
N LEU A 135 -7.16 -9.33 5.67
CA LEU A 135 -6.78 -7.91 5.57
C LEU A 135 -7.53 -7.21 4.45
N LEU A 136 -7.71 -7.90 3.32
CA LEU A 136 -8.43 -7.37 2.18
C LEU A 136 -9.92 -7.14 2.52
N GLU A 137 -10.55 -8.06 3.23
CA GLU A 137 -11.94 -7.90 3.68
C GLU A 137 -12.10 -6.67 4.58
N GLU A 138 -11.15 -6.39 5.44
CA GLU A 138 -11.14 -5.17 6.25
C GLU A 138 -11.10 -3.92 5.37
N ALA A 139 -10.37 -3.95 4.25
CA ALA A 139 -10.28 -2.80 3.35
C ALA A 139 -11.59 -2.50 2.62
N PHE A 140 -12.48 -3.49 2.45
CA PHE A 140 -13.81 -3.28 1.86
C PHE A 140 -14.78 -2.59 2.81
N LEU A 141 -14.49 -2.58 4.09
CA LEU A 141 -15.32 -1.90 5.10
C LEU A 141 -14.96 -0.42 5.14
#